data_c15cfb6e68da3f1b63a99b724369434b
#
_entry.id   c15cfb6e68da3f1b63a99b724369434b
#
_cell.length_a   1.000
_cell.length_b   1.000
_cell.length_c   1.000
_cell.angle_alpha   90.00
_cell.angle_beta   90.00
_cell.angle_gamma   90.00
#
_symmetry.space_group_name_H-M   'P 1'
#
loop_
_entity.id
_entity.type
_entity.pdbx_description
1 polymer ?
#
loop_
_entity_poly.entity_id
_entity_poly.type
_entity_poly.pdbx_seq_one_letter_code
_entity_poly.pdbx_strand_id
1 'polypeptide(L)'
;VSPMVVESEKKGGITMACYEELIRYLILHTDMQIALIPHVIWEQNDDRRPLHELFLKFEDTGRVLEIPDGSCEELKGYIGSCRFFVGARTHATIAAYSSLVPTLVIGYSVKARGIARDLFGTEEGYVLPVQKLQDPGELVRAFSSIYEREAEIKGNLQEIMPSYVERALLTGREIDRLWEECKKPQEI
;
A
#
# COMPACT_ATOMS: atom_id res chain seq x y z
N VAL A 1 7.01 2.59 -3.92
CA VAL A 1 7.57 3.96 -3.96
C VAL A 1 6.84 4.76 -5.01
N SER A 2 6.68 6.05 -4.79
CA SER A 2 5.95 6.93 -5.71
C SER A 2 6.66 8.27 -5.82
N PRO A 3 6.77 8.87 -7.01
CA PRO A 3 7.31 10.23 -7.17
C PRO A 3 6.61 11.26 -6.28
N MET A 4 5.28 11.19 -6.14
CA MET A 4 4.53 12.08 -5.25
C MET A 4 4.97 12.00 -3.78
N VAL A 5 5.41 10.85 -3.33
CA VAL A 5 5.91 10.67 -1.96
C VAL A 5 7.29 11.29 -1.83
N VAL A 6 8.16 11.05 -2.81
CA VAL A 6 9.51 11.65 -2.85
C VAL A 6 9.42 13.18 -2.90
N GLU A 7 8.52 13.73 -3.71
CA GLU A 7 8.27 15.18 -3.79
C GLU A 7 7.65 15.77 -2.51
N SER A 8 6.96 14.95 -1.72
CA SER A 8 6.31 15.38 -0.47
C SER A 8 7.22 15.37 0.75
N GLU A 9 8.45 14.85 0.63
CA GLU A 9 9.44 14.83 1.70
C GLU A 9 9.97 16.24 2.02
N LYS A 10 10.35 16.45 3.29
CA LYS A 10 10.97 17.71 3.72
C LYS A 10 12.49 17.72 3.62
N LYS A 11 13.10 16.56 3.64
CA LYS A 11 14.55 16.37 3.58
C LYS A 11 14.86 15.59 2.31
N GLY A 12 15.41 16.26 1.32
CA GLY A 12 15.67 15.70 -0.01
C GLY A 12 16.40 14.36 0.02
N GLY A 13 15.88 13.38 -0.68
CA GLY A 13 16.45 12.03 -0.79
C GLY A 13 16.15 11.09 0.39
N ILE A 14 15.50 11.56 1.44
CA ILE A 14 15.30 10.75 2.66
C ILE A 14 14.38 9.55 2.40
N THR A 15 13.35 9.72 1.57
CA THR A 15 12.41 8.64 1.26
C THR A 15 13.09 7.49 0.55
N MET A 16 13.89 7.79 -0.48
CA MET A 16 14.66 6.77 -1.21
C MET A 16 15.67 6.08 -0.29
N ALA A 17 16.39 6.84 0.55
CA ALA A 17 17.33 6.28 1.52
C ALA A 17 16.64 5.35 2.55
N CYS A 18 15.41 5.67 2.96
CA CYS A 18 14.62 4.78 3.83
C CYS A 18 14.26 3.46 3.14
N TYR A 19 13.87 3.49 1.87
CA TYR A 19 13.57 2.27 1.11
C TYR A 19 14.83 1.44 0.86
N GLU A 20 15.96 2.07 0.53
CA GLU A 20 17.24 1.37 0.40
C GLU A 20 17.64 0.65 1.69
N GLU A 21 17.51 1.33 2.82
CA GLU A 21 17.84 0.75 4.12
C GLU A 21 16.90 -0.39 4.49
N LEU A 22 15.59 -0.26 4.19
CA LEU A 22 14.64 -1.36 4.38
C LEU A 22 14.97 -2.58 3.51
N ILE A 23 15.27 -2.38 2.22
CA ILE A 23 15.65 -3.47 1.31
C ILE A 23 16.92 -4.16 1.82
N ARG A 24 17.94 -3.38 2.20
CA ARG A 24 19.20 -3.90 2.78
C ARG A 24 18.95 -4.72 4.04
N TYR A 25 18.12 -4.19 4.95
CA TYR A 25 17.73 -4.87 6.17
C TYR A 25 17.04 -6.22 5.88
N LEU A 26 16.06 -6.24 4.96
CA LEU A 26 15.34 -7.45 4.59
C LEU A 26 16.27 -8.51 3.98
N ILE A 27 17.19 -8.11 3.12
CA ILE A 27 18.19 -9.03 2.52
C ILE A 27 19.09 -9.64 3.59
N LEU A 28 19.54 -8.86 4.57
CA LEU A 28 20.49 -9.30 5.59
C LEU A 28 19.85 -10.11 6.72
N HIS A 29 18.58 -9.87 7.04
CA HIS A 29 17.93 -10.41 8.23
C HIS A 29 16.75 -11.33 7.96
N THR A 30 16.38 -11.56 6.70
CA THR A 30 15.25 -12.43 6.33
C THR A 30 15.56 -13.22 5.05
N ASP A 31 14.74 -14.23 4.76
CA ASP A 31 14.77 -14.97 3.48
C ASP A 31 13.72 -14.46 2.48
N MET A 32 13.06 -13.32 2.75
CA MET A 32 12.00 -12.78 1.90
C MET A 32 12.53 -12.31 0.54
N GLN A 33 11.78 -12.60 -0.51
CA GLN A 33 11.93 -11.94 -1.81
C GLN A 33 11.22 -10.57 -1.74
N ILE A 34 11.72 -9.61 -2.49
CA ILE A 34 11.21 -8.24 -2.52
C ILE A 34 10.69 -7.94 -3.91
N ALA A 35 9.39 -7.70 -4.03
CA ALA A 35 8.74 -7.33 -5.28
C ALA A 35 8.53 -5.81 -5.33
N LEU A 36 9.10 -5.16 -6.33
CA LEU A 36 8.90 -3.74 -6.61
C LEU A 36 7.73 -3.61 -7.60
N ILE A 37 6.56 -3.18 -7.11
CA ILE A 37 5.30 -3.19 -7.86
C ILE A 37 4.92 -1.75 -8.22
N PRO A 38 4.91 -1.36 -9.51
CA PRO A 38 4.39 -0.06 -9.94
C PRO A 38 2.87 -0.03 -9.82
N HIS A 39 2.29 1.15 -9.62
CA HIS A 39 0.84 1.32 -9.54
C HIS A 39 0.33 2.50 -10.36
N VAL A 40 1.16 3.48 -10.65
CA VAL A 40 0.88 4.62 -11.54
C VAL A 40 2.04 4.74 -12.51
N ILE A 41 1.71 4.85 -13.80
CA ILE A 41 2.68 4.89 -14.91
C ILE A 41 2.52 6.14 -15.80
N TRP A 42 1.93 7.21 -15.25
CA TRP A 42 1.77 8.46 -16.00
C TRP A 42 3.11 9.17 -16.16
N GLU A 43 3.35 9.76 -17.30
CA GLU A 43 4.63 10.37 -17.70
C GLU A 43 5.28 11.25 -16.61
N GLN A 44 4.47 12.07 -15.93
CA GLN A 44 4.94 12.97 -14.87
C GLN A 44 4.92 12.34 -13.48
N ASN A 45 4.38 11.13 -13.33
CA ASN A 45 4.18 10.49 -12.04
C ASN A 45 4.31 8.96 -12.15
N ASP A 46 5.41 8.52 -12.73
CA ASP A 46 5.69 7.13 -13.05
C ASP A 46 6.44 6.43 -11.91
N ASP A 47 5.76 5.51 -11.24
CA ASP A 47 6.33 4.74 -10.13
C ASP A 47 7.51 3.86 -10.56
N ARG A 48 7.61 3.47 -11.84
CA ARG A 48 8.70 2.65 -12.35
C ARG A 48 10.06 3.32 -12.21
N ARG A 49 10.13 4.65 -12.29
CA ARG A 49 11.41 5.38 -12.19
C ARG A 49 12.09 5.16 -10.84
N PRO A 50 11.51 5.53 -9.69
CA PRO A 50 12.14 5.31 -8.40
C PRO A 50 12.25 3.82 -8.03
N LEU A 51 11.37 2.96 -8.55
CA LEU A 51 11.47 1.51 -8.33
C LEU A 51 12.69 0.93 -9.07
N HIS A 52 12.91 1.33 -10.33
CA HIS A 52 14.07 0.92 -11.10
C HIS A 52 15.40 1.40 -10.50
N GLU A 53 15.44 2.63 -9.96
CA GLU A 53 16.61 3.13 -9.22
C GLU A 53 16.94 2.24 -8.01
N LEU A 54 15.92 1.76 -7.29
CA LEU A 54 16.11 0.82 -6.18
C LEU A 54 16.54 -0.56 -6.69
N PHE A 55 15.92 -1.06 -7.77
CA PHE A 55 16.27 -2.35 -8.36
C PHE A 55 17.75 -2.41 -8.71
N LEU A 56 18.27 -1.44 -9.47
CA LEU A 56 19.68 -1.39 -9.90
C LEU A 56 20.69 -1.45 -8.73
N LYS A 57 20.30 -1.01 -7.54
CA LYS A 57 21.18 -1.07 -6.35
C LYS A 57 21.27 -2.46 -5.73
N PHE A 58 20.33 -3.35 -6.03
CA PHE A 58 20.20 -4.66 -5.37
C PHE A 58 20.00 -5.81 -6.35
N GLU A 59 20.05 -5.59 -7.66
CA GLU A 59 19.83 -6.64 -8.68
C GLU A 59 20.77 -7.83 -8.52
N ASP A 60 22.05 -7.58 -8.21
CA ASP A 60 23.07 -8.60 -8.03
C ASP A 60 22.77 -9.55 -6.85
N THR A 61 21.87 -9.17 -5.95
CA THR A 61 21.51 -10.00 -4.79
C THR A 61 20.59 -11.16 -5.15
N GLY A 62 19.93 -11.10 -6.31
CA GLY A 62 18.90 -12.06 -6.72
C GLY A 62 17.65 -12.09 -5.81
N ARG A 63 17.50 -11.09 -4.91
CA ARG A 63 16.44 -11.03 -3.90
C ARG A 63 15.38 -9.96 -4.23
N VAL A 64 15.64 -9.10 -5.22
CA VAL A 64 14.76 -8.01 -5.62
C VAL A 64 14.28 -8.23 -7.04
N LEU A 65 12.98 -8.08 -7.26
CA LEU A 65 12.32 -8.30 -8.55
C LEU A 65 11.52 -7.04 -8.92
N GLU A 66 11.62 -6.60 -10.15
CA GLU A 66 10.68 -5.64 -10.73
C GLU A 66 9.48 -6.37 -11.30
N ILE A 67 8.28 -6.00 -10.85
CA ILE A 67 7.05 -6.52 -11.43
C ILE A 67 6.66 -5.61 -12.60
N PRO A 68 6.39 -6.17 -13.78
CA PRO A 68 5.95 -5.38 -14.92
C PRO A 68 4.60 -4.71 -14.63
N ASP A 69 4.29 -3.67 -15.39
CA ASP A 69 2.96 -3.10 -15.40
C ASP A 69 1.94 -4.11 -15.91
N GLY A 70 0.71 -4.02 -15.41
CA GLY A 70 -0.36 -4.95 -15.73
C GLY A 70 -1.74 -4.39 -15.39
N SER A 71 -2.76 -5.20 -15.57
CA SER A 71 -4.12 -4.86 -15.18
C SER A 71 -4.24 -4.68 -13.65
N CYS A 72 -5.29 -4.00 -13.21
CA CYS A 72 -5.53 -3.81 -11.78
C CYS A 72 -5.74 -5.15 -11.05
N GLU A 73 -6.29 -6.15 -11.72
CA GLU A 73 -6.48 -7.51 -11.20
C GLU A 73 -5.14 -8.22 -11.01
N GLU A 74 -4.25 -8.13 -11.99
CA GLU A 74 -2.90 -8.73 -11.93
C GLU A 74 -2.08 -8.09 -10.80
N LEU A 75 -2.01 -6.75 -10.76
CA LEU A 75 -1.28 -6.03 -9.71
C LEU A 75 -1.85 -6.34 -8.32
N LYS A 76 -3.18 -6.40 -8.19
CA LYS A 76 -3.82 -6.83 -6.93
C LYS A 76 -3.48 -8.28 -6.59
N GLY A 77 -3.39 -9.17 -7.57
CA GLY A 77 -2.96 -10.56 -7.40
C GLY A 77 -1.54 -10.65 -6.83
N TYR A 78 -0.58 -9.90 -7.40
CA TYR A 78 0.77 -9.82 -6.86
C TYR A 78 0.80 -9.29 -5.43
N ILE A 79 0.10 -8.17 -5.15
CA ILE A 79 0.01 -7.60 -3.81
C ILE A 79 -0.59 -8.61 -2.82
N GLY A 80 -1.69 -9.28 -3.19
CA GLY A 80 -2.38 -10.26 -2.35
C GLY A 80 -1.54 -11.52 -2.06
N SER A 81 -0.54 -11.81 -2.89
CA SER A 81 0.39 -12.93 -2.70
C SER A 81 1.58 -12.56 -1.79
N CYS A 82 1.74 -11.30 -1.42
CA CYS A 82 2.81 -10.87 -0.54
C CYS A 82 2.50 -11.20 0.92
N ARG A 83 3.55 -11.49 1.70
CA ARG A 83 3.43 -11.63 3.15
C ARG A 83 3.19 -10.29 3.84
N PHE A 84 3.85 -9.23 3.35
CA PHE A 84 3.75 -7.85 3.82
C PHE A 84 3.69 -6.90 2.63
N PHE A 85 3.10 -5.73 2.86
CA PHE A 85 3.12 -4.65 1.88
C PHE A 85 3.63 -3.36 2.51
N VAL A 86 4.52 -2.65 1.79
CA VAL A 86 4.98 -1.30 2.17
C VAL A 86 4.76 -0.39 0.98
N GLY A 87 3.94 0.63 1.13
CA GLY A 87 3.61 1.48 -0.01
C GLY A 87 2.90 2.77 0.36
N ALA A 88 2.68 3.60 -0.66
CA ALA A 88 2.11 4.94 -0.51
C ALA A 88 0.84 5.18 -1.34
N ARG A 89 0.67 4.44 -2.42
CA ARG A 89 -0.51 4.59 -3.29
C ARG A 89 -1.74 4.04 -2.61
N THR A 90 -2.77 4.88 -2.45
CA THR A 90 -3.99 4.53 -1.72
C THR A 90 -4.66 3.27 -2.26
N HIS A 91 -4.79 3.13 -3.59
CA HIS A 91 -5.42 1.94 -4.17
C HIS A 91 -4.58 0.67 -3.96
N ALA A 92 -3.25 0.76 -3.99
CA ALA A 92 -2.36 -0.36 -3.69
C ALA A 92 -2.46 -0.77 -2.20
N THR A 93 -2.56 0.20 -1.28
CA THR A 93 -2.77 -0.10 0.15
C THR A 93 -4.14 -0.72 0.41
N ILE A 94 -5.19 -0.26 -0.28
CA ILE A 94 -6.53 -0.88 -0.21
C ILE A 94 -6.49 -2.30 -0.78
N ALA A 95 -5.77 -2.52 -1.89
CA ALA A 95 -5.58 -3.87 -2.44
C ALA A 95 -4.92 -4.80 -1.43
N ALA A 96 -3.88 -4.34 -0.71
CA ALA A 96 -3.21 -5.11 0.33
C ALA A 96 -4.16 -5.41 1.51
N TYR A 97 -4.81 -4.41 2.09
CA TYR A 97 -5.75 -4.60 3.19
C TYR A 97 -6.90 -5.55 2.83
N SER A 98 -7.51 -5.36 1.64
CA SER A 98 -8.61 -6.22 1.18
C SER A 98 -8.18 -7.65 0.84
N SER A 99 -6.88 -7.89 0.70
CA SER A 99 -6.26 -9.21 0.55
C SER A 99 -5.66 -9.74 1.87
N LEU A 100 -5.96 -9.11 3.00
CA LEU A 100 -5.52 -9.49 4.35
C LEU A 100 -4.00 -9.42 4.54
N VAL A 101 -3.32 -8.57 3.78
CA VAL A 101 -1.87 -8.39 3.84
C VAL A 101 -1.52 -7.30 4.86
N PRO A 102 -0.72 -7.59 5.91
CA PRO A 102 -0.21 -6.59 6.83
C PRO A 102 0.57 -5.51 6.08
N THR A 103 0.17 -4.25 6.31
CA THR A 103 0.60 -3.13 5.47
C THR A 103 1.13 -1.98 6.29
N LEU A 104 2.32 -1.49 5.92
CA LEU A 104 2.87 -0.21 6.37
C LEU A 104 2.67 0.84 5.29
N VAL A 105 2.00 1.93 5.61
CA VAL A 105 1.72 3.00 4.65
C VAL A 105 2.70 4.15 4.84
N ILE A 106 3.39 4.54 3.75
CA ILE A 106 4.14 5.80 3.72
C ILE A 106 3.16 6.91 3.35
N GLY A 107 2.66 7.58 4.38
CA GLY A 107 1.58 8.54 4.26
C GLY A 107 2.05 9.93 3.85
N TYR A 108 1.60 10.43 2.71
CA TYR A 108 1.78 11.82 2.28
C TYR A 108 0.48 12.64 2.35
N SER A 109 -0.65 11.99 2.62
CA SER A 109 -1.97 12.62 2.65
C SER A 109 -2.81 12.16 3.84
N VAL A 110 -3.90 12.90 4.11
CA VAL A 110 -4.89 12.55 5.15
C VAL A 110 -5.64 11.24 4.87
N LYS A 111 -5.72 10.81 3.61
CA LYS A 111 -6.42 9.56 3.21
C LYS A 111 -5.82 8.32 3.87
N ALA A 112 -4.49 8.21 3.87
CA ALA A 112 -3.81 7.06 4.50
C ALA A 112 -4.15 6.96 5.99
N ARG A 113 -4.15 8.09 6.70
CA ARG A 113 -4.49 8.15 8.13
C ARG A 113 -5.96 7.82 8.39
N GLY A 114 -6.87 8.34 7.55
CA GLY A 114 -8.29 8.02 7.64
C GLY A 114 -8.56 6.55 7.50
N ILE A 115 -8.01 5.90 6.46
CA ILE A 115 -8.17 4.45 6.23
C ILE A 115 -7.62 3.63 7.43
N ALA A 116 -6.44 3.98 7.96
CA ALA A 116 -5.89 3.26 9.09
C ALA A 116 -6.76 3.40 10.35
N ARG A 117 -7.30 4.60 10.62
CA ARG A 117 -8.22 4.81 11.74
C ARG A 117 -9.53 4.04 11.57
N ASP A 118 -10.06 3.98 10.35
CA ASP A 118 -11.28 3.23 10.06
C ASP A 118 -11.07 1.73 10.26
N LEU A 119 -9.90 1.19 9.86
CA LEU A 119 -9.61 -0.24 9.93
C LEU A 119 -9.13 -0.68 11.32
N PHE A 120 -8.32 0.12 12.01
CA PHE A 120 -7.60 -0.29 13.22
C PHE A 120 -7.90 0.61 14.43
N GLY A 121 -8.76 1.62 14.29
CA GLY A 121 -9.06 2.60 15.35
C GLY A 121 -7.94 3.63 15.56
N THR A 122 -6.78 3.46 14.95
CA THR A 122 -5.61 4.34 15.05
C THR A 122 -4.79 4.36 13.78
N GLU A 123 -4.07 5.44 13.54
CA GLU A 123 -3.04 5.51 12.49
C GLU A 123 -1.65 5.14 12.99
N GLU A 124 -1.46 5.15 14.31
CA GLU A 124 -0.16 4.90 14.94
C GLU A 124 0.27 3.45 14.73
N GLY A 125 1.51 3.26 14.29
CA GLY A 125 2.06 1.95 13.95
C GLY A 125 1.62 1.38 12.59
N TYR A 126 0.72 2.07 11.84
CA TYR A 126 0.28 1.65 10.50
C TYR A 126 0.65 2.65 9.41
N VAL A 127 0.80 3.94 9.77
CA VAL A 127 1.13 5.00 8.84
C VAL A 127 2.37 5.74 9.29
N LEU A 128 3.39 5.78 8.44
CA LEU A 128 4.60 6.56 8.63
C LEU A 128 4.50 7.84 7.76
N PRO A 129 4.31 9.03 8.36
CA PRO A 129 4.19 10.26 7.58
C PRO A 129 5.52 10.64 6.92
N VAL A 130 5.55 10.75 5.59
CA VAL A 130 6.77 11.08 4.83
C VAL A 130 7.39 12.41 5.27
N GLN A 131 6.56 13.39 5.64
CA GLN A 131 7.03 14.72 6.08
C GLN A 131 7.79 14.69 7.43
N LYS A 132 7.72 13.59 8.16
CA LYS A 132 8.40 13.40 9.45
C LYS A 132 9.70 12.63 9.31
N LEU A 133 10.00 12.04 8.16
CA LEU A 133 11.22 11.27 7.93
C LEU A 133 12.47 12.15 8.11
N GLN A 134 13.39 11.72 8.97
CA GLN A 134 14.63 12.38 9.31
C GLN A 134 15.84 11.44 9.15
N ASP A 135 15.63 10.15 9.34
CA ASP A 135 16.65 9.11 9.43
C ASP A 135 16.26 7.91 8.54
N PRO A 136 17.18 7.38 7.70
CA PRO A 136 16.91 6.21 6.84
C PRO A 136 16.41 4.97 7.59
N GLY A 137 16.82 4.78 8.85
CA GLY A 137 16.36 3.65 9.67
C GLY A 137 14.90 3.72 10.15
N GLU A 138 14.19 4.84 9.95
CA GLU A 138 12.82 4.97 10.44
C GLU A 138 11.85 3.98 9.77
N LEU A 139 12.04 3.72 8.47
CA LEU A 139 11.20 2.76 7.76
C LEU A 139 11.46 1.33 8.23
N VAL A 140 12.70 0.99 8.56
CA VAL A 140 13.06 -0.31 9.15
C VAL A 140 12.37 -0.48 10.51
N ARG A 141 12.45 0.52 11.38
CA ARG A 141 11.80 0.47 12.71
C ARG A 141 10.28 0.31 12.60
N ALA A 142 9.65 1.09 11.70
CA ALA A 142 8.21 1.00 11.47
C ALA A 142 7.81 -0.36 10.88
N PHE A 143 8.59 -0.89 9.94
CA PHE A 143 8.36 -2.23 9.37
C PHE A 143 8.54 -3.33 10.41
N SER A 144 9.56 -3.24 11.26
CA SER A 144 9.79 -4.22 12.34
C SER A 144 8.58 -4.32 13.28
N SER A 145 7.93 -3.19 13.59
CA SER A 145 6.70 -3.20 14.38
C SER A 145 5.54 -3.90 13.67
N ILE A 146 5.39 -3.73 12.36
CA ILE A 146 4.38 -4.47 11.56
C ILE A 146 4.72 -5.97 11.52
N TYR A 147 6.01 -6.29 11.34
CA TYR A 147 6.48 -7.67 11.29
C TYR A 147 6.19 -8.44 12.59
N GLU A 148 6.48 -7.84 13.75
CA GLU A 148 6.23 -8.43 15.07
C GLU A 148 4.73 -8.63 15.35
N ARG A 149 3.87 -7.81 14.77
CA ARG A 149 2.42 -7.83 14.92
C ARG A 149 1.68 -8.51 13.76
N GLU A 150 2.37 -9.27 12.92
CA GLU A 150 1.78 -9.90 11.72
C GLU A 150 0.48 -10.64 12.00
N ALA A 151 0.47 -11.53 13.00
CA ALA A 151 -0.69 -12.36 13.34
C ALA A 151 -1.87 -11.52 13.87
N GLU A 152 -1.59 -10.52 14.70
CA GLU A 152 -2.58 -9.57 15.21
C GLU A 152 -3.24 -8.80 14.07
N ILE A 153 -2.43 -8.21 13.17
CA ILE A 153 -2.93 -7.40 12.05
C ILE A 153 -3.75 -8.25 11.08
N LYS A 154 -3.28 -9.46 10.76
CA LYS A 154 -4.04 -10.40 9.93
C LYS A 154 -5.38 -10.79 10.57
N GLY A 155 -5.38 -11.09 11.88
CA GLY A 155 -6.61 -11.39 12.60
C GLY A 155 -7.62 -10.25 12.56
N ASN A 156 -7.17 -9.03 12.81
CA ASN A 156 -8.02 -7.84 12.70
C ASN A 156 -8.59 -7.65 11.29
N LEU A 157 -7.76 -7.80 10.25
CA LEU A 157 -8.23 -7.69 8.87
C LEU A 157 -9.24 -8.79 8.52
N GLN A 158 -9.04 -10.04 8.97
CA GLN A 158 -9.98 -11.14 8.77
C GLN A 158 -11.34 -10.87 9.41
N GLU A 159 -11.35 -10.25 10.59
CA GLU A 159 -12.58 -9.91 11.30
C GLU A 159 -13.36 -8.79 10.61
N ILE A 160 -12.68 -7.72 10.19
CA ILE A 160 -13.36 -6.50 9.70
C ILE A 160 -13.64 -6.50 8.20
N MET A 161 -12.81 -7.16 7.36
CA MET A 161 -12.96 -7.12 5.89
C MET A 161 -14.32 -7.60 5.37
N PRO A 162 -14.98 -8.64 5.92
CA PRO A 162 -16.30 -9.03 5.45
C PRO A 162 -17.31 -7.88 5.48
N SER A 163 -17.31 -7.06 6.54
CA SER A 163 -18.21 -5.90 6.66
C SER A 163 -17.91 -4.80 5.64
N TYR A 164 -16.63 -4.61 5.27
CA TYR A 164 -16.24 -3.65 4.23
C TYR A 164 -16.66 -4.10 2.84
N VAL A 165 -16.53 -5.39 2.54
CA VAL A 165 -17.02 -5.99 1.29
C VAL A 165 -18.53 -5.85 1.19
N GLU A 166 -19.27 -6.16 2.26
CA GLU A 166 -20.72 -6.01 2.28
C GLU A 166 -21.16 -4.56 2.04
N ARG A 167 -20.52 -3.59 2.72
CA ARG A 167 -20.82 -2.15 2.50
C ARG A 167 -20.53 -1.71 1.06
N ALA A 168 -19.48 -2.20 0.43
CA ALA A 168 -19.18 -1.93 -0.97
C ALA A 168 -20.28 -2.49 -1.90
N LEU A 169 -20.80 -3.68 -1.62
CA LEU A 169 -21.89 -4.29 -2.37
C LEU A 169 -23.24 -3.59 -2.16
N LEU A 170 -23.47 -2.97 -0.99
CA LEU A 170 -24.67 -2.17 -0.75
C LEU A 170 -24.79 -0.99 -1.72
N THR A 171 -23.67 -0.37 -2.10
CA THR A 171 -23.68 0.72 -3.08
C THR A 171 -24.25 0.28 -4.42
N GLY A 172 -23.88 -0.92 -4.90
CA GLY A 172 -24.45 -1.49 -6.13
C GLY A 172 -25.96 -1.75 -6.00
N ARG A 173 -26.41 -2.32 -4.89
CA ARG A 173 -27.83 -2.57 -4.63
C ARG A 173 -28.65 -1.27 -4.60
N GLU A 174 -28.11 -0.20 -4.02
CA GLU A 174 -28.80 1.11 -4.02
C GLU A 174 -28.89 1.71 -5.44
N ILE A 175 -27.86 1.56 -6.26
CA ILE A 175 -27.89 1.99 -7.66
C ILE A 175 -28.97 1.21 -8.42
N ASP A 176 -29.03 -0.10 -8.25
CA ASP A 176 -30.05 -0.94 -8.89
C ASP A 176 -31.47 -0.53 -8.45
N ARG A 177 -31.66 -0.29 -7.14
CA ARG A 177 -32.95 0.18 -6.61
C ARG A 177 -33.38 1.51 -7.24
N LEU A 178 -32.49 2.51 -7.27
CA LEU A 178 -32.74 3.82 -7.87
C LEU A 178 -33.03 3.70 -9.37
N TRP A 179 -32.30 2.81 -10.07
CA TRP A 179 -32.54 2.56 -11.50
C TRP A 179 -33.92 1.98 -11.77
N GLU A 180 -34.37 1.02 -10.98
CA GLU A 180 -35.73 0.46 -11.10
C GLU A 180 -36.82 1.47 -10.73
N GLU A 181 -36.59 2.36 -9.76
CA GLU A 181 -37.51 3.46 -9.45
C GLU A 181 -37.65 4.47 -10.61
N CYS A 182 -36.54 4.79 -11.28
CA CYS A 182 -36.56 5.68 -12.45
C CYS A 182 -37.30 5.09 -13.66
N LYS A 183 -37.37 3.76 -13.77
CA LYS A 183 -38.11 3.11 -14.87
C LYS A 183 -39.61 3.05 -14.66
N LYS A 184 -40.12 3.28 -13.45
CA LYS A 184 -41.57 3.28 -13.22
C LYS A 184 -42.21 4.48 -13.90
N PRO A 185 -43.31 4.32 -14.68
CA PRO A 185 -44.01 5.44 -15.22
C PRO A 185 -44.44 6.40 -14.12
N GLN A 186 -44.15 7.69 -14.29
CA GLN A 186 -44.77 8.69 -13.42
C GLN A 186 -46.30 8.69 -13.73
N GLU A 187 -47.09 8.20 -12.79
CA GLU A 187 -48.53 8.36 -12.85
C GLU A 187 -48.80 9.86 -12.80
N ILE A 188 -49.29 10.39 -13.94
CA ILE A 188 -49.74 11.80 -14.09
C ILE A 188 -51.19 11.89 -13.63
#